data_de75a0600d6f59359e466318bbeb693d
#
_entry.id   de75a0600d6f59359e466318bbeb693d
#
_cell.length_a   1.000
_cell.length_b   1.000
_cell.length_c   1.000
_cell.angle_alpha   90.00
_cell.angle_beta   90.00
_cell.angle_gamma   90.00
#
_symmetry.space_group_name_H-M   'P 1'
#
loop_
_entity.id
_entity.type
_entity.pdbx_description
1 polymer ?
#
loop_
_entity_poly.entity_id
_entity_poly.type
_entity_poly.pdbx_seq_one_letter_code
_entity_poly.pdbx_strand_id
1 'polypeptide(L)'
;MDYTIPFIKYFVYIYDLFYPFMFLGLYIIYKNNKKVYNNTLKCLVIGFIICDIIFLIYPTVIIRPDVKVNGLTNLVLYLTYYFDTPAINCFPSIHCLFMFQLIFSILKVDITKYKKLLVVIFALLVILSTLFIKQHYIMDVLVSFIICLIVNLIIKFKTSNN
;
A
#
# COMPACT_ATOMS: atom_id res chain seq x y z
N MET A 1 -10.01 6.03 -16.81
CA MET A 1 -9.93 7.03 -15.71
C MET A 1 -11.10 6.79 -14.75
N ASP A 2 -10.83 6.69 -13.44
CA ASP A 2 -11.87 6.47 -12.43
C ASP A 2 -12.57 7.80 -12.10
N TYR A 3 -13.32 8.32 -13.06
CA TYR A 3 -14.07 9.58 -12.88
C TYR A 3 -15.15 9.49 -11.80
N THR A 4 -15.59 8.28 -11.47
CA THR A 4 -16.62 8.03 -10.45
C THR A 4 -16.11 8.19 -9.02
N ILE A 5 -14.79 8.06 -8.80
CA ILE A 5 -14.21 8.25 -7.47
C ILE A 5 -14.03 9.74 -7.19
N PRO A 6 -14.61 10.29 -6.12
CA PRO A 6 -14.46 11.70 -5.80
C PRO A 6 -13.00 12.03 -5.41
N PHE A 7 -12.57 13.25 -5.72
CA PHE A 7 -11.33 13.78 -5.19
C PHE A 7 -11.57 14.37 -3.80
N ILE A 8 -10.90 13.81 -2.77
CA ILE A 8 -11.07 14.22 -1.38
C ILE A 8 -9.68 14.53 -0.79
N LYS A 9 -9.26 15.78 -0.88
CA LYS A 9 -7.92 16.25 -0.47
C LYS A 9 -7.54 15.92 0.98
N TYR A 10 -8.49 15.85 1.90
CA TYR A 10 -8.21 15.56 3.32
C TYR A 10 -7.64 14.17 3.56
N PHE A 11 -7.80 13.25 2.62
CA PHE A 11 -7.18 11.93 2.70
C PHE A 11 -5.66 11.94 2.53
N VAL A 12 -5.06 13.08 2.16
CA VAL A 12 -3.60 13.23 2.11
C VAL A 12 -2.95 12.93 3.46
N TYR A 13 -3.57 13.33 4.56
CA TYR A 13 -3.03 13.05 5.90
C TYR A 13 -2.96 11.55 6.21
N ILE A 14 -3.97 10.79 5.76
CA ILE A 14 -3.99 9.32 5.90
C ILE A 14 -2.95 8.70 4.97
N TYR A 15 -2.83 9.22 3.75
CA TYR A 15 -1.84 8.76 2.78
C TYR A 15 -0.40 8.94 3.31
N ASP A 16 -0.05 10.11 3.82
CA ASP A 16 1.29 10.40 4.32
C ASP A 16 1.62 9.61 5.59
N LEU A 17 0.62 9.21 6.37
CA LEU A 17 0.78 8.29 7.49
C LEU A 17 1.12 6.86 7.06
N PHE A 18 1.10 6.54 5.77
CA PHE A 18 1.57 5.24 5.24
C PHE A 18 2.96 4.90 5.76
N TYR A 19 3.94 5.81 5.67
CA TYR A 19 5.32 5.55 6.03
C TYR A 19 5.50 5.18 7.52
N PRO A 20 5.08 5.99 8.49
CA PRO A 20 5.20 5.62 9.90
C PRO A 20 4.36 4.39 10.23
N PHE A 21 3.21 4.19 9.60
CA PHE A 21 2.36 3.03 9.83
C PHE A 21 2.98 1.74 9.28
N MET A 22 3.67 1.81 8.15
CA MET A 22 4.44 0.72 7.58
C MET A 22 5.45 0.17 8.58
N PHE A 23 6.27 1.05 9.17
CA PHE A 23 7.27 0.65 10.16
C PHE A 23 6.63 0.11 11.45
N LEU A 24 5.57 0.75 11.93
CA LEU A 24 4.84 0.29 13.11
C LEU A 24 4.23 -1.10 12.90
N GLY A 25 3.62 -1.34 11.75
CA GLY A 25 3.04 -2.64 11.41
C GLY A 25 4.07 -3.75 11.35
N LEU A 26 5.20 -3.52 10.68
CA LEU A 26 6.31 -4.46 10.63
C LEU A 26 6.89 -4.72 12.02
N TYR A 27 7.04 -3.69 12.86
CA TYR A 27 7.51 -3.82 14.23
C TYR A 27 6.57 -4.68 15.08
N ILE A 28 5.26 -4.48 14.98
CA ILE A 28 4.27 -5.29 15.70
C ILE A 28 4.39 -6.75 15.28
N ILE A 29 4.51 -7.05 13.99
CA ILE A 29 4.67 -8.43 13.50
C ILE A 29 5.99 -9.02 14.01
N TYR A 30 7.10 -8.30 13.89
CA TYR A 30 8.42 -8.74 14.35
C TYR A 30 8.43 -9.09 15.84
N LYS A 31 7.87 -8.22 16.68
CA LYS A 31 7.83 -8.40 18.14
C LYS A 31 7.04 -9.62 18.57
N ASN A 32 5.97 -9.95 17.87
CA ASN A 32 5.04 -11.00 18.27
C ASN A 32 5.27 -12.32 17.53
N ASN A 33 5.79 -12.33 16.28
CA ASN A 33 6.04 -13.56 15.54
C ASN A 33 7.11 -13.38 14.46
N LYS A 34 8.35 -13.74 14.78
CA LYS A 34 9.50 -13.64 13.86
C LYS A 34 9.35 -14.49 12.58
N LYS A 35 8.67 -15.64 12.63
CA LYS A 35 8.43 -16.49 11.46
C LYS A 35 7.48 -15.79 10.49
N VAL A 36 6.39 -15.21 11.00
CA VAL A 36 5.45 -14.41 10.19
C VAL A 36 6.17 -13.20 9.63
N TYR A 37 6.98 -12.48 10.41
CA TYR A 37 7.77 -11.35 9.96
C TYR A 37 8.69 -11.69 8.79
N ASN A 38 9.50 -12.76 8.91
CA ASN A 38 10.40 -13.19 7.85
C ASN A 38 9.64 -13.57 6.56
N ASN A 39 8.49 -14.23 6.70
CA ASN A 39 7.64 -14.53 5.55
C ASN A 39 7.03 -13.26 4.94
N THR A 40 6.65 -12.29 5.76
CA THR A 40 6.16 -10.98 5.31
C THR A 40 7.21 -10.27 4.46
N LEU A 41 8.46 -10.21 4.93
CA LEU A 41 9.55 -9.60 4.18
C LEU A 41 9.80 -10.31 2.84
N LYS A 42 9.80 -11.65 2.84
CA LYS A 42 9.93 -12.43 1.59
C LYS A 42 8.81 -12.11 0.61
N CYS A 43 7.54 -12.04 1.10
CA CYS A 43 6.40 -11.66 0.25
C CYS A 43 6.55 -10.24 -0.30
N LEU A 44 6.98 -9.29 0.51
CA LEU A 44 7.18 -7.90 0.07
C LEU A 44 8.29 -7.82 -0.99
N VAL A 45 9.44 -8.45 -0.76
CA VAL A 45 10.55 -8.42 -1.72
C VAL A 45 10.12 -9.02 -3.06
N ILE A 46 9.47 -10.20 -3.06
CA ILE A 46 9.00 -10.81 -4.30
C ILE A 46 7.93 -9.94 -4.97
N GLY A 47 6.99 -9.40 -4.19
CA GLY A 47 5.95 -8.52 -4.71
C GLY A 47 6.52 -7.24 -5.33
N PHE A 48 7.51 -6.61 -4.71
CA PHE A 48 8.19 -5.43 -5.26
C PHE A 48 8.94 -5.75 -6.55
N ILE A 49 9.68 -6.88 -6.61
CA ILE A 49 10.34 -7.32 -7.84
C ILE A 49 9.32 -7.49 -8.98
N ILE A 50 8.14 -8.06 -8.70
CA ILE A 50 7.08 -8.20 -9.71
C ILE A 50 6.59 -6.82 -10.16
N CYS A 51 6.36 -5.89 -9.22
CA CYS A 51 5.96 -4.52 -9.56
C CYS A 51 7.03 -3.82 -10.41
N ASP A 52 8.31 -3.92 -10.03
CA ASP A 52 9.42 -3.30 -10.76
C ASP A 52 9.54 -3.86 -12.19
N ILE A 53 9.35 -5.17 -12.37
CA ILE A 53 9.31 -5.79 -13.71
C ILE A 53 8.15 -5.21 -14.53
N ILE A 54 6.95 -5.04 -13.92
CA ILE A 54 5.80 -4.45 -14.61
C ILE A 54 6.09 -2.98 -14.96
N PHE A 55 6.70 -2.20 -14.09
CA PHE A 55 7.09 -0.82 -14.36
C PHE A 55 8.06 -0.69 -15.54
N LEU A 56 8.97 -1.64 -15.69
CA LEU A 56 9.92 -1.66 -16.81
C LEU A 56 9.25 -2.02 -18.15
N ILE A 57 8.27 -2.94 -18.12
CA ILE A 57 7.60 -3.43 -19.33
C ILE A 57 6.43 -2.53 -19.74
N TYR A 58 5.73 -2.00 -18.74
CA TYR A 58 4.50 -1.22 -18.92
C TYR A 58 4.52 0.05 -18.06
N PRO A 59 5.36 1.03 -18.38
CA PRO A 59 5.40 2.30 -17.64
C PRO A 59 4.08 3.03 -17.79
N THR A 60 3.50 3.44 -16.65
CA THR A 60 2.23 4.14 -16.58
C THR A 60 2.40 5.52 -15.98
N VAL A 61 1.50 6.44 -16.34
CA VAL A 61 1.45 7.81 -15.83
C VAL A 61 0.06 8.08 -15.29
N ILE A 62 -0.03 8.78 -14.17
CA ILE A 62 -1.29 9.27 -13.64
C ILE A 62 -1.41 10.79 -13.79
N ILE A 63 -2.59 11.26 -14.19
CA ILE A 63 -2.91 12.68 -14.26
C ILE A 63 -3.55 13.09 -12.94
N ARG A 64 -2.86 13.96 -12.20
CA ARG A 64 -3.31 14.49 -10.92
C ARG A 64 -4.00 15.85 -11.11
N PRO A 65 -4.96 16.19 -10.23
CA PRO A 65 -5.54 17.53 -10.20
C PRO A 65 -4.48 18.59 -9.86
N ASP A 66 -4.58 19.76 -10.49
CA ASP A 66 -3.77 20.92 -10.11
C ASP A 66 -4.17 21.39 -8.70
N VAL A 67 -3.18 21.59 -7.85
CA VAL A 67 -3.37 22.04 -6.46
C VAL A 67 -2.83 23.44 -6.28
N LYS A 68 -3.73 24.40 -6.10
CA LYS A 68 -3.34 25.76 -5.68
C LYS A 68 -3.10 25.77 -4.17
N VAL A 69 -1.94 26.27 -3.74
CA VAL A 69 -1.57 26.34 -2.34
C VAL A 69 -2.34 27.46 -1.64
N ASN A 70 -3.52 27.09 -1.11
CA ASN A 70 -4.36 27.94 -0.28
C ASN A 70 -4.76 27.17 1.00
N GLY A 71 -4.04 27.39 2.08
CA GLY A 71 -4.21 26.70 3.36
C GLY A 71 -3.43 25.40 3.51
N LEU A 72 -3.38 24.91 4.75
CA LEU A 72 -2.48 23.82 5.18
C LEU A 72 -2.70 22.52 4.41
N THR A 73 -3.95 22.07 4.24
CA THR A 73 -4.26 20.81 3.54
C THR A 73 -3.78 20.83 2.09
N ASN A 74 -3.95 21.96 1.40
CA ASN A 74 -3.50 22.08 0.03
C ASN A 74 -1.98 22.16 -0.06
N LEU A 75 -1.32 22.76 0.94
CA LEU A 75 0.15 22.75 1.03
C LEU A 75 0.67 21.32 1.21
N VAL A 76 0.11 20.54 2.14
CA VAL A 76 0.51 19.15 2.36
C VAL A 76 0.30 18.34 1.08
N LEU A 77 -0.86 18.43 0.44
CA LEU A 77 -1.14 17.71 -0.81
C LEU A 77 -0.21 18.13 -1.95
N TYR A 78 0.11 19.43 -2.06
CA TYR A 78 1.07 19.94 -3.04
C TYR A 78 2.45 19.33 -2.78
N LEU A 79 2.92 19.29 -1.54
CA LEU A 79 4.21 18.68 -1.18
C LEU A 79 4.22 17.18 -1.47
N THR A 80 3.15 16.45 -1.13
CA THR A 80 3.01 15.02 -1.45
C THR A 80 3.15 14.77 -2.96
N TYR A 81 2.48 15.57 -3.79
CA TYR A 81 2.59 15.47 -5.24
C TYR A 81 3.96 15.88 -5.76
N TYR A 82 4.57 16.93 -5.17
CA TYR A 82 5.88 17.43 -5.56
C TYR A 82 6.98 16.39 -5.35
N PHE A 83 7.00 15.75 -4.17
CA PHE A 83 7.99 14.71 -3.87
C PHE A 83 7.79 13.42 -4.68
N ASP A 84 6.60 13.20 -5.21
CA ASP A 84 6.26 12.04 -6.06
C ASP A 84 6.13 12.46 -7.56
N THR A 85 6.85 13.47 -7.97
CA THR A 85 6.92 13.93 -9.37
C THR A 85 8.25 13.49 -9.99
N PRO A 86 8.25 12.92 -11.23
CA PRO A 86 7.09 12.68 -12.10
C PRO A 86 6.23 11.51 -11.65
N ALA A 87 4.90 11.63 -11.86
CA ALA A 87 3.91 10.61 -11.48
C ALA A 87 3.92 9.44 -12.46
N ILE A 88 5.01 8.68 -12.46
CA ILE A 88 5.25 7.51 -13.32
C ILE A 88 5.23 6.23 -12.49
N ASN A 89 5.12 5.08 -13.18
CA ASN A 89 5.13 3.76 -12.55
C ASN A 89 4.01 3.60 -11.49
N CYS A 90 2.80 4.00 -11.85
CA CYS A 90 1.66 3.98 -10.92
C CYS A 90 0.96 2.61 -10.87
N PHE A 91 1.15 1.76 -11.87
CA PHE A 91 0.52 0.43 -12.00
C PHE A 91 1.56 -0.69 -11.96
N PRO A 92 1.45 -1.63 -11.00
CA PRO A 92 0.53 -1.69 -9.86
C PRO A 92 0.97 -0.78 -8.69
N SER A 93 0.09 -0.58 -7.69
CA SER A 93 0.38 0.26 -6.53
C SER A 93 1.25 -0.45 -5.49
N ILE A 94 2.48 0.05 -5.27
CA ILE A 94 3.36 -0.45 -4.20
C ILE A 94 2.75 -0.17 -2.81
N HIS A 95 2.12 0.99 -2.61
CA HIS A 95 1.44 1.33 -1.36
C HIS A 95 0.34 0.32 -1.02
N CYS A 96 -0.51 0.00 -1.99
CA CYS A 96 -1.59 -0.97 -1.80
C CYS A 96 -1.06 -2.38 -1.58
N LEU A 97 -0.04 -2.80 -2.34
CA LEU A 97 0.61 -4.10 -2.16
C LEU A 97 1.16 -4.26 -0.75
N PHE A 98 1.84 -3.23 -0.22
CA PHE A 98 2.36 -3.25 1.14
C PHE A 98 1.22 -3.35 2.16
N MET A 99 0.16 -2.57 2.02
CA MET A 99 -0.97 -2.58 2.95
C MET A 99 -1.71 -3.92 2.92
N PHE A 100 -1.94 -4.53 1.76
CA PHE A 100 -2.51 -5.88 1.68
C PHE A 100 -1.61 -6.92 2.33
N GLN A 101 -0.29 -6.84 2.12
CA GLN A 101 0.66 -7.74 2.78
C GLN A 101 0.64 -7.56 4.29
N LEU A 102 0.54 -6.34 4.79
CA LEU A 102 0.42 -6.07 6.21
C LEU A 102 -0.86 -6.68 6.80
N ILE A 103 -2.00 -6.55 6.11
CA ILE A 103 -3.27 -7.18 6.50
C ILE A 103 -3.11 -8.70 6.59
N PHE A 104 -2.59 -9.34 5.53
CA PHE A 104 -2.42 -10.81 5.52
C PHE A 104 -1.48 -11.30 6.62
N SER A 105 -0.50 -10.50 6.98
CA SER A 105 0.49 -10.86 8.00
C SER A 105 -0.05 -10.65 9.40
N ILE A 106 -0.70 -9.52 9.70
CA ILE A 106 -1.21 -9.21 11.04
C ILE A 106 -2.29 -10.18 11.49
N LEU A 107 -3.08 -10.72 10.56
CA LEU A 107 -4.11 -11.72 10.86
C LEU A 107 -3.51 -13.04 11.36
N LYS A 108 -2.25 -13.35 11.00
CA LYS A 108 -1.52 -14.56 11.40
C LYS A 108 -0.76 -14.41 12.74
N VAL A 109 -0.67 -13.19 13.26
CA VAL A 109 0.04 -12.91 14.52
C VAL A 109 -0.89 -13.11 15.70
N ASP A 110 -0.37 -13.64 16.81
CA ASP A 110 -1.15 -13.79 18.04
C ASP A 110 -1.13 -12.52 18.89
N ILE A 111 -2.07 -11.64 18.58
CA ILE A 111 -2.37 -10.40 19.31
C ILE A 111 -3.89 -10.26 19.46
N THR A 112 -4.33 -9.36 20.35
CA THR A 112 -5.75 -9.15 20.59
C THR A 112 -6.52 -8.80 19.31
N LYS A 113 -7.74 -9.31 19.17
CA LYS A 113 -8.60 -9.06 18.00
C LYS A 113 -8.79 -7.55 17.73
N TYR A 114 -8.90 -6.76 18.78
CA TYR A 114 -9.03 -5.32 18.68
C TYR A 114 -7.81 -4.66 17.98
N LYS A 115 -6.59 -5.06 18.38
CA LYS A 115 -5.36 -4.55 17.74
C LYS A 115 -5.28 -4.97 16.26
N LYS A 116 -5.65 -6.21 15.94
CA LYS A 116 -5.74 -6.65 14.54
C LYS A 116 -6.71 -5.78 13.76
N LEU A 117 -7.91 -5.56 14.30
CA LEU A 117 -8.95 -4.76 13.65
C LEU A 117 -8.49 -3.33 13.38
N LEU A 118 -7.83 -2.68 14.34
CA LEU A 118 -7.28 -1.33 14.15
C LEU A 118 -6.26 -1.27 13.01
N VAL A 119 -5.33 -2.25 12.96
CA VAL A 119 -4.33 -2.32 11.89
C VAL A 119 -5.01 -2.53 10.53
N VAL A 120 -5.99 -3.43 10.45
CA VAL A 120 -6.74 -3.70 9.21
C VAL A 120 -7.51 -2.46 8.74
N ILE A 121 -8.25 -1.81 9.64
CA ILE A 121 -9.02 -0.59 9.31
C ILE A 121 -8.08 0.49 8.79
N PHE A 122 -6.96 0.75 9.47
CA PHE A 122 -6.04 1.78 9.04
C PHE A 122 -5.39 1.45 7.69
N ALA A 123 -4.99 0.19 7.47
CA ALA A 123 -4.45 -0.26 6.19
C ALA A 123 -5.47 -0.06 5.04
N LEU A 124 -6.75 -0.37 5.28
CA LEU A 124 -7.82 -0.11 4.31
C LEU A 124 -8.02 1.38 4.05
N LEU A 125 -7.94 2.22 5.09
CA LEU A 125 -8.01 3.68 4.94
C LEU A 125 -6.85 4.23 4.11
N VAL A 126 -5.62 3.70 4.28
CA VAL A 126 -4.48 4.06 3.43
C VAL A 126 -4.74 3.64 1.98
N ILE A 127 -5.24 2.43 1.72
CA ILE A 127 -5.59 1.99 0.36
C ILE A 127 -6.62 2.94 -0.26
N LEU A 128 -7.68 3.28 0.46
CA LEU A 128 -8.70 4.23 -0.01
C LEU A 128 -8.13 5.63 -0.25
N SER A 129 -7.20 6.08 0.59
CA SER A 129 -6.58 7.39 0.46
C SER A 129 -5.85 7.54 -0.88
N THR A 130 -5.19 6.48 -1.38
CA THR A 130 -4.50 6.51 -2.69
C THR A 130 -5.46 6.82 -3.84
N LEU A 131 -6.71 6.35 -3.76
CA LEU A 131 -7.76 6.60 -4.75
C LEU A 131 -8.34 8.03 -4.62
N PHE A 132 -8.62 8.46 -3.37
CA PHE A 132 -9.26 9.75 -3.11
C PHE A 132 -8.34 10.94 -3.40
N ILE A 133 -7.02 10.81 -3.20
CA ILE A 133 -6.07 11.86 -3.59
C ILE A 133 -5.50 11.65 -5.01
N LYS A 134 -6.09 10.76 -5.82
CA LYS A 134 -5.69 10.52 -7.22
C LYS A 134 -4.23 10.13 -7.40
N GLN A 135 -3.68 9.34 -6.48
CA GLN A 135 -2.35 8.74 -6.62
C GLN A 135 -2.38 7.42 -7.38
N HIS A 136 -3.53 6.72 -7.37
CA HIS A 136 -3.73 5.45 -8.04
C HIS A 136 -5.13 5.30 -8.59
N TYR A 137 -5.31 4.40 -9.56
CA TYR A 137 -6.59 3.96 -10.08
C TYR A 137 -7.04 2.65 -9.41
N ILE A 138 -8.34 2.30 -9.55
CA ILE A 138 -8.88 1.04 -9.01
C ILE A 138 -8.10 -0.18 -9.51
N MET A 139 -7.71 -0.19 -10.79
CA MET A 139 -6.95 -1.29 -11.37
C MET A 139 -5.59 -1.49 -10.71
N ASP A 140 -4.91 -0.40 -10.30
CA ASP A 140 -3.64 -0.48 -9.59
C ASP A 140 -3.80 -1.19 -8.24
N VAL A 141 -4.91 -0.91 -7.55
CA VAL A 141 -5.28 -1.54 -6.27
C VAL A 141 -5.61 -3.02 -6.46
N LEU A 142 -6.44 -3.35 -7.45
CA LEU A 142 -6.86 -4.73 -7.71
C LEU A 142 -5.68 -5.63 -8.09
N VAL A 143 -4.79 -5.15 -8.99
CA VAL A 143 -3.62 -5.92 -9.40
C VAL A 143 -2.64 -6.08 -8.24
N SER A 144 -2.45 -5.06 -7.40
CA SER A 144 -1.64 -5.18 -6.18
C SER A 144 -2.19 -6.23 -5.21
N PHE A 145 -3.51 -6.31 -5.06
CA PHE A 145 -4.15 -7.36 -4.26
C PHE A 145 -3.89 -8.76 -4.84
N ILE A 146 -4.05 -8.94 -6.17
CA ILE A 146 -3.81 -10.21 -6.86
C ILE A 146 -2.35 -10.65 -6.71
N ILE A 147 -1.38 -9.74 -6.92
CA ILE A 147 0.05 -10.03 -6.72
C ILE A 147 0.30 -10.47 -5.28
N CYS A 148 -0.21 -9.74 -4.30
CA CYS A 148 -0.06 -10.06 -2.90
C CYS A 148 -0.64 -11.45 -2.57
N LEU A 149 -1.82 -11.79 -3.10
CA LEU A 149 -2.45 -13.09 -2.91
C LEU A 149 -1.60 -14.23 -3.49
N ILE A 150 -1.17 -14.11 -4.75
CA ILE A 150 -0.36 -15.11 -5.44
C ILE A 150 0.95 -15.37 -4.70
N VAL A 151 1.67 -14.30 -4.31
CA VAL A 151 2.95 -14.42 -3.60
C VAL A 151 2.77 -15.11 -2.24
N ASN A 152 1.69 -14.79 -1.50
CA ASN A 152 1.41 -15.47 -0.24
C ASN A 152 1.10 -16.96 -0.43
N LEU A 153 0.40 -17.35 -1.50
CA LEU A 153 0.13 -18.75 -1.82
C LEU A 153 1.42 -19.50 -2.13
N ILE A 154 2.30 -18.94 -2.97
CA ILE A 154 3.59 -19.54 -3.34
C ILE A 154 4.45 -19.78 -2.08
N ILE A 155 4.56 -18.78 -1.19
CA ILE A 155 5.37 -18.90 0.03
C ILE A 155 4.76 -19.91 0.99
N LYS A 156 3.43 -19.98 1.11
CA LYS A 156 2.75 -20.99 1.94
C LYS A 156 3.05 -22.40 1.45
N PHE A 157 2.95 -22.67 0.15
CA PHE A 157 3.28 -23.98 -0.42
C PHE A 157 4.74 -24.39 -0.14
N LYS A 158 5.68 -23.45 -0.29
CA LYS A 158 7.10 -23.72 -0.05
C LYS A 158 7.43 -24.00 1.43
N THR A 159 6.69 -23.40 2.37
CA THR A 159 6.88 -23.63 3.81
C THR A 159 6.14 -24.84 4.35
N SER A 160 5.21 -25.44 3.60
CA SER A 160 4.50 -26.68 3.96
C SER A 160 5.26 -27.93 3.52
N ASN A 161 6.17 -27.80 2.55
CA ASN A 161 6.93 -28.93 2.00
C ASN A 161 8.37 -29.04 2.56
N ASN A 162 8.72 -28.15 3.49
CA ASN A 162 9.94 -28.18 4.30
C ASN A 162 9.59 -28.31 5.78
#